data_59625cb755716e25c113f999e3241815
#
_entry.id   59625cb755716e25c113f999e3241815
#
_cell.length_a   1.000
_cell.length_b   1.000
_cell.length_c   1.000
_cell.angle_alpha   90.00
_cell.angle_beta   90.00
_cell.angle_gamma   90.00
#
_symmetry.space_group_name_H-M   'P 1'
#
loop_
_entity.id
_entity.type
_entity.pdbx_description
1 polymer ?
#
loop_
_entity_poly.entity_id
_entity_poly.type
_entity_poly.pdbx_seq_one_letter_code
_entity_poly.pdbx_strand_id
1 'polypeptide(L)'
;MSVRTVRPLSRLAAVTAAMALGGAVLATAASPAAAASRDGVCDTGEFCYYFNSNHQGSVSDFTGSIPDYSTTQPTCYDFKGAGAGKGTCIKNSAASAWNRSGKTVRVYFNTGYAGSYQDFAPGAKANLNATLKNQNASHQFLSSTGPTGCKTDGTDTKLPTTILVYRTSLDRVERVDFKSYVKDVLPNEWVSSWPSESLKAGALAVKNFGWYWALHSNRKTPSGECFDVYDHTSSQVYKPGSAKATTSAAVDATWGTRLTRSGKIFRAQYCATTTACGNWVDGDWMSQTGSRDKANAGWSYSRILQHYYTGITLGS
;
A
#
# COMPACT_ATOMS: atom_id res chain seq x y z
N MET A 1 44.34 82.52 25.46
CA MET A 1 43.28 83.39 24.91
C MET A 1 42.05 82.48 24.72
N SER A 2 41.21 82.50 25.69
CA SER A 2 39.86 83.09 25.69
C SER A 2 38.95 82.44 24.75
N VAL A 3 38.11 81.56 25.27
CA VAL A 3 36.69 81.68 25.74
C VAL A 3 35.73 81.65 24.58
N ARG A 4 34.77 80.75 24.56
CA ARG A 4 33.46 80.83 25.22
C ARG A 4 32.63 79.59 25.00
N THR A 5 32.11 79.13 26.09
CA THR A 5 30.96 78.27 26.25
C THR A 5 29.69 78.86 25.65
N VAL A 6 28.89 78.07 24.95
CA VAL A 6 27.45 78.32 24.89
C VAL A 6 26.72 76.96 24.86
N ARG A 7 25.92 76.70 25.90
CA ARG A 7 24.81 75.75 25.88
C ARG A 7 23.62 76.41 25.22
N PRO A 8 22.79 75.65 24.51
CA PRO A 8 21.41 75.65 24.91
C PRO A 8 20.64 74.33 24.81
N LEU A 9 19.75 74.26 25.73
CA LEU A 9 18.33 73.85 25.65
C LEU A 9 17.95 72.48 25.18
N SER A 10 17.58 71.72 26.20
CA SER A 10 16.71 70.52 26.17
C SER A 10 15.44 70.75 25.35
N ARG A 11 15.15 69.82 24.42
CA ARG A 11 13.82 69.57 23.94
C ARG A 11 13.44 68.11 24.29
N LEU A 12 12.45 67.98 25.18
CA LEU A 12 11.76 66.74 25.39
C LEU A 12 11.07 66.34 24.06
N ALA A 13 11.38 65.21 23.54
CA ALA A 13 10.59 64.53 22.51
C ALA A 13 9.80 63.44 23.19
N ALA A 14 8.47 63.61 23.18
CA ALA A 14 7.55 62.58 23.60
C ALA A 14 7.59 61.39 22.68
N VAL A 15 7.95 60.22 23.22
CA VAL A 15 7.85 58.95 22.52
C VAL A 15 6.43 58.46 22.64
N THR A 16 5.64 58.59 21.58
CA THR A 16 4.36 57.91 21.44
C THR A 16 4.63 56.44 21.11
N ALA A 17 4.41 55.53 22.04
CA ALA A 17 4.40 54.12 21.81
C ALA A 17 3.15 53.74 21.00
N ALA A 18 3.34 53.43 19.73
CA ALA A 18 2.32 52.78 18.90
C ALA A 18 2.26 51.31 19.26
N MET A 19 1.25 50.87 19.98
CA MET A 19 0.91 49.46 20.13
C MET A 19 0.40 48.93 18.78
N ALA A 20 1.23 48.15 18.07
CA ALA A 20 0.78 47.34 16.96
C ALA A 20 0.01 46.13 17.53
N LEU A 21 -1.31 46.16 17.45
CA LEU A 21 -2.13 44.96 17.60
C LEU A 21 -1.85 44.02 16.40
N GLY A 22 -0.96 43.05 16.63
CA GLY A 22 -0.80 41.93 15.73
C GLY A 22 -2.02 41.04 15.76
N GLY A 23 -2.94 41.20 14.84
CA GLY A 23 -4.01 40.25 14.60
C GLY A 23 -3.47 38.93 14.12
N ALA A 24 -3.45 37.90 14.99
CA ALA A 24 -3.22 36.53 14.57
C ALA A 24 -4.41 36.10 13.71
N VAL A 25 -4.20 36.03 12.40
CA VAL A 25 -5.14 35.38 11.50
C VAL A 25 -5.05 33.88 11.78
N LEU A 26 -5.97 33.36 12.58
CA LEU A 26 -6.23 31.93 12.71
C LEU A 26 -6.73 31.45 11.35
N ALA A 27 -5.84 30.88 10.54
CA ALA A 27 -6.24 30.10 9.38
C ALA A 27 -6.98 28.86 9.90
N THR A 28 -8.30 28.91 9.95
CA THR A 28 -9.13 27.72 10.14
C THR A 28 -8.92 26.86 8.90
N ALA A 29 -8.16 25.78 9.04
CA ALA A 29 -8.14 24.72 8.03
C ALA A 29 -9.58 24.21 7.92
N ALA A 30 -10.25 24.54 6.82
CA ALA A 30 -11.55 23.97 6.51
C ALA A 30 -11.36 22.46 6.43
N SER A 31 -12.03 21.71 7.29
CA SER A 31 -12.16 20.26 7.13
C SER A 31 -12.70 20.00 5.73
N PRO A 32 -12.14 19.03 4.99
CA PRO A 32 -12.72 18.67 3.69
C PRO A 32 -14.20 18.34 3.92
N ALA A 33 -15.07 19.04 3.20
CA ALA A 33 -16.49 18.74 3.21
C ALA A 33 -16.66 17.26 2.84
N ALA A 34 -17.49 16.54 3.59
CA ALA A 34 -17.85 15.17 3.22
C ALA A 34 -18.44 15.19 1.80
N ALA A 35 -17.98 14.28 0.93
CA ALA A 35 -18.50 14.17 -0.42
C ALA A 35 -20.03 14.02 -0.39
N ALA A 36 -20.73 14.82 -1.18
CA ALA A 36 -22.18 14.74 -1.30
C ALA A 36 -22.54 13.57 -2.21
N SER A 37 -22.97 12.46 -1.63
CA SER A 37 -23.30 11.25 -2.39
C SER A 37 -24.44 11.54 -3.39
N ARG A 38 -24.26 11.06 -4.63
CA ARG A 38 -25.27 11.13 -5.69
C ARG A 38 -25.49 12.53 -6.28
N ASP A 39 -24.46 13.38 -6.29
CA ASP A 39 -24.56 14.72 -6.87
C ASP A 39 -24.10 14.79 -8.36
N GLY A 40 -23.50 13.72 -8.88
CA GLY A 40 -23.01 13.64 -10.25
C GLY A 40 -21.59 14.19 -10.42
N VAL A 41 -20.87 14.37 -9.33
CA VAL A 41 -19.44 14.69 -9.28
C VAL A 41 -18.73 13.51 -8.63
N CYS A 42 -17.55 13.18 -9.07
CA CYS A 42 -16.78 12.10 -8.48
C CYS A 42 -15.78 12.68 -7.48
N ASP A 43 -16.13 12.70 -6.22
CA ASP A 43 -15.32 13.29 -5.15
C ASP A 43 -14.44 12.28 -4.42
N THR A 44 -13.51 12.78 -3.59
CA THR A 44 -12.72 11.93 -2.71
C THR A 44 -13.64 11.25 -1.69
N GLY A 45 -13.48 9.93 -1.54
CA GLY A 45 -14.31 9.10 -0.67
C GLY A 45 -15.37 8.30 -1.43
N GLU A 46 -15.50 8.46 -2.73
CA GLU A 46 -16.55 7.88 -3.55
C GLU A 46 -16.07 6.80 -4.51
N PHE A 47 -17.01 5.99 -4.95
CA PHE A 47 -16.89 5.09 -6.09
C PHE A 47 -17.83 5.57 -7.20
N CYS A 48 -17.28 5.78 -8.40
CA CYS A 48 -17.99 6.45 -9.49
C CYS A 48 -18.06 5.56 -10.71
N TYR A 49 -19.27 5.41 -11.26
CA TYR A 49 -19.49 4.83 -12.57
C TYR A 49 -19.57 5.91 -13.65
N TYR A 50 -19.09 5.57 -14.84
CA TYR A 50 -19.22 6.38 -16.04
C TYR A 50 -20.00 5.63 -17.12
N PHE A 51 -20.86 6.35 -17.83
CA PHE A 51 -21.69 5.77 -18.87
C PHE A 51 -20.87 5.18 -20.02
N ASN A 52 -19.79 5.85 -20.41
CA ASN A 52 -18.90 5.40 -21.48
C ASN A 52 -17.58 4.84 -20.92
N SER A 53 -16.86 4.12 -21.78
CA SER A 53 -15.47 3.71 -21.52
C SER A 53 -14.57 4.93 -21.34
N ASN A 54 -13.38 4.70 -20.72
CA ASN A 54 -12.36 5.71 -20.49
C ASN A 54 -12.85 6.91 -19.68
N HIS A 55 -13.83 6.68 -18.78
CA HIS A 55 -14.37 7.66 -17.83
C HIS A 55 -15.03 8.85 -18.56
N GLN A 56 -15.69 8.56 -19.67
CA GLN A 56 -16.44 9.54 -20.47
C GLN A 56 -17.95 9.41 -20.19
N GLY A 57 -18.69 10.46 -20.57
CA GLY A 57 -20.14 10.53 -20.37
C GLY A 57 -20.53 10.92 -18.94
N SER A 58 -21.80 10.74 -18.63
CA SER A 58 -22.36 11.08 -17.33
C SER A 58 -21.84 10.17 -16.23
N VAL A 59 -21.72 10.70 -15.02
CA VAL A 59 -21.21 10.02 -13.83
C VAL A 59 -22.33 9.71 -12.84
N SER A 60 -22.16 8.61 -12.11
CA SER A 60 -23.00 8.20 -10.99
C SER A 60 -22.09 7.81 -9.83
N ASP A 61 -22.15 8.50 -8.73
CA ASP A 61 -21.25 8.49 -7.58
C ASP A 61 -21.89 7.85 -6.35
N PHE A 62 -21.08 7.16 -5.52
CA PHE A 62 -21.54 6.40 -4.36
C PHE A 62 -20.54 6.46 -3.21
N THR A 63 -21.04 6.62 -2.00
CA THR A 63 -20.26 6.52 -0.75
C THR A 63 -20.43 5.19 -0.01
N GLY A 64 -21.29 4.28 -0.49
CA GLY A 64 -21.61 3.01 0.16
C GLY A 64 -22.05 1.91 -0.81
N SER A 65 -22.19 0.69 -0.28
CA SER A 65 -22.58 -0.49 -1.03
C SER A 65 -24.04 -0.43 -1.48
N ILE A 66 -24.31 -0.90 -2.71
CA ILE A 66 -25.65 -0.97 -3.30
C ILE A 66 -25.91 -2.39 -3.77
N PRO A 67 -26.87 -3.13 -3.18
CA PRO A 67 -27.16 -4.51 -3.54
C PRO A 67 -27.93 -4.67 -4.84
N ASP A 68 -28.65 -3.65 -5.25
CA ASP A 68 -29.39 -3.61 -6.52
C ASP A 68 -29.56 -2.17 -7.01
N TYR A 69 -29.18 -1.91 -8.25
CA TYR A 69 -29.35 -0.58 -8.83
C TYR A 69 -30.78 -0.31 -9.31
N SER A 70 -31.64 -1.35 -9.36
CA SER A 70 -32.95 -1.29 -9.99
C SER A 70 -32.88 -0.95 -11.49
N THR A 71 -33.99 -1.08 -12.20
CA THR A 71 -34.04 -0.90 -13.67
C THR A 71 -35.00 0.16 -14.15
N THR A 72 -35.84 0.70 -13.26
CA THR A 72 -36.98 1.53 -13.65
C THR A 72 -36.97 2.87 -12.91
N GLN A 73 -37.04 3.97 -13.62
CA GLN A 73 -37.27 5.28 -13.05
C GLN A 73 -38.65 5.36 -12.34
N PRO A 74 -38.75 6.10 -11.22
CA PRO A 74 -37.73 6.91 -10.56
C PRO A 74 -36.93 6.13 -9.51
N THR A 75 -37.11 4.81 -9.38
CA THR A 75 -36.54 3.99 -8.29
C THR A 75 -35.13 3.48 -8.56
N CYS A 76 -34.68 3.52 -9.81
CA CYS A 76 -33.34 3.10 -10.13
C CYS A 76 -32.29 4.14 -9.73
N TYR A 77 -31.07 3.66 -9.46
CA TYR A 77 -29.89 4.51 -9.42
C TYR A 77 -29.53 4.90 -10.85
N ASP A 78 -29.42 6.21 -11.12
CA ASP A 78 -29.18 6.77 -12.44
C ASP A 78 -27.88 7.56 -12.52
N PHE A 79 -27.45 7.87 -13.73
CA PHE A 79 -26.34 8.79 -14.00
C PHE A 79 -26.81 10.24 -13.77
N LYS A 80 -26.14 10.96 -12.85
CA LYS A 80 -26.50 12.32 -12.43
C LYS A 80 -25.69 13.42 -13.13
N GLY A 81 -24.40 13.15 -13.39
CA GLY A 81 -23.51 14.13 -13.98
C GLY A 81 -23.91 14.57 -15.38
N ALA A 82 -23.33 15.68 -15.85
CA ALA A 82 -23.53 16.12 -17.22
C ALA A 82 -22.90 15.13 -18.22
N GLY A 83 -23.47 15.07 -19.43
CA GLY A 83 -22.93 14.27 -20.53
C GLY A 83 -23.84 13.15 -21.01
N ALA A 84 -23.35 12.35 -21.95
CA ALA A 84 -24.08 11.21 -22.52
C ALA A 84 -24.48 10.22 -21.42
N GLY A 85 -25.72 9.75 -21.46
CA GLY A 85 -26.28 8.82 -20.47
C GLY A 85 -26.90 9.46 -19.23
N LYS A 86 -26.92 10.79 -19.09
CA LYS A 86 -27.58 11.46 -17.97
C LYS A 86 -29.04 11.02 -17.86
N GLY A 87 -29.47 10.62 -16.63
CA GLY A 87 -30.82 10.13 -16.33
C GLY A 87 -31.04 8.65 -16.70
N THR A 88 -30.09 7.97 -17.36
CA THR A 88 -30.17 6.53 -17.61
C THR A 88 -29.91 5.76 -16.33
N CYS A 89 -30.67 4.69 -16.04
CA CYS A 89 -30.39 3.78 -14.94
C CYS A 89 -29.00 3.15 -15.11
N ILE A 90 -28.21 3.07 -14.05
CA ILE A 90 -26.83 2.55 -14.13
C ILE A 90 -26.75 1.03 -14.28
N LYS A 91 -27.82 0.28 -13.90
CA LYS A 91 -27.88 -1.16 -14.06
C LYS A 91 -27.75 -1.51 -15.54
N ASN A 92 -26.75 -2.35 -15.84
CA ASN A 92 -26.41 -2.77 -17.20
C ASN A 92 -26.06 -1.61 -18.16
N SER A 93 -25.56 -0.49 -17.64
CA SER A 93 -25.29 0.71 -18.45
C SER A 93 -23.97 1.40 -18.15
N ALA A 94 -23.18 0.89 -17.20
CA ALA A 94 -21.86 1.44 -16.90
C ALA A 94 -20.78 0.76 -17.75
N ALA A 95 -19.84 1.56 -18.27
CA ALA A 95 -18.74 1.06 -19.08
C ALA A 95 -17.35 1.24 -18.44
N SER A 96 -17.21 2.14 -17.48
CA SER A 96 -15.97 2.34 -16.71
C SER A 96 -16.27 2.83 -15.31
N ALA A 97 -15.26 2.72 -14.41
CA ALA A 97 -15.39 3.16 -13.05
C ALA A 97 -14.09 3.76 -12.52
N TRP A 98 -14.22 4.65 -11.54
CA TRP A 98 -13.13 5.22 -10.77
C TRP A 98 -13.43 5.08 -9.28
N ASN A 99 -12.54 4.42 -8.56
CA ASN A 99 -12.62 4.27 -7.11
C ASN A 99 -11.78 5.36 -6.44
N ARG A 100 -12.41 6.39 -5.93
CA ARG A 100 -11.78 7.45 -5.12
C ARG A 100 -11.98 7.24 -3.62
N SER A 101 -12.58 6.09 -3.24
CA SER A 101 -12.71 5.70 -1.84
C SER A 101 -11.44 5.04 -1.29
N GLY A 102 -11.32 4.99 0.02
CA GLY A 102 -10.24 4.27 0.71
C GLY A 102 -10.47 2.76 0.84
N LYS A 103 -11.47 2.18 0.17
CA LYS A 103 -11.83 0.76 0.25
C LYS A 103 -11.79 0.11 -1.14
N THR A 104 -11.47 -1.18 -1.20
CA THR A 104 -11.73 -1.93 -2.43
C THR A 104 -13.22 -1.99 -2.69
N VAL A 105 -13.65 -1.65 -3.92
CA VAL A 105 -15.03 -1.78 -4.34
C VAL A 105 -15.14 -2.91 -5.36
N ARG A 106 -16.00 -3.87 -5.08
CA ARG A 106 -16.30 -5.00 -5.95
C ARG A 106 -17.59 -4.73 -6.70
N VAL A 107 -17.51 -4.75 -8.03
CA VAL A 107 -18.67 -4.64 -8.94
C VAL A 107 -19.10 -6.04 -9.35
N TYR A 108 -20.39 -6.31 -9.31
CA TYR A 108 -20.95 -7.63 -9.61
C TYR A 108 -21.89 -7.60 -10.81
N PHE A 109 -21.94 -8.77 -11.49
CA PHE A 109 -22.82 -9.00 -12.63
C PHE A 109 -24.30 -9.12 -12.20
N ASN A 110 -24.56 -9.74 -11.04
CA ASN A 110 -25.93 -9.92 -10.52
C ASN A 110 -26.21 -8.97 -9.34
N THR A 111 -27.50 -8.81 -9.05
CA THR A 111 -27.97 -8.19 -7.79
C THR A 111 -27.59 -9.05 -6.59
N GLY A 112 -27.65 -8.46 -5.39
CA GLY A 112 -27.32 -9.16 -4.15
C GLY A 112 -25.85 -9.56 -4.02
N TYR A 113 -24.95 -8.83 -4.69
CA TYR A 113 -23.50 -9.10 -4.65
C TYR A 113 -23.13 -10.50 -5.16
N ALA A 114 -23.73 -10.93 -6.25
CA ALA A 114 -23.57 -12.28 -6.80
C ALA A 114 -23.03 -12.30 -8.25
N GLY A 115 -22.60 -13.49 -8.68
CA GLY A 115 -22.09 -13.71 -10.04
C GLY A 115 -20.65 -13.28 -10.26
N SER A 116 -20.26 -13.15 -11.52
CA SER A 116 -18.94 -12.66 -11.91
C SER A 116 -18.70 -11.26 -11.37
N TYR A 117 -17.45 -10.94 -11.03
CA TYR A 117 -17.10 -9.65 -10.44
C TYR A 117 -15.79 -9.08 -10.96
N GLN A 118 -15.58 -7.80 -10.69
CA GLN A 118 -14.31 -7.08 -10.87
C GLN A 118 -14.04 -6.20 -9.66
N ASP A 119 -12.81 -6.25 -9.15
CA ASP A 119 -12.36 -5.42 -8.03
C ASP A 119 -11.70 -4.15 -8.54
N PHE A 120 -12.04 -3.05 -7.87
CA PHE A 120 -11.42 -1.75 -8.02
C PHE A 120 -10.75 -1.40 -6.69
N ALA A 121 -9.43 -1.52 -6.62
CA ALA A 121 -8.66 -1.08 -5.46
C ALA A 121 -8.80 0.44 -5.24
N PRO A 122 -8.50 0.97 -4.05
CA PRO A 122 -8.42 2.41 -3.83
C PRO A 122 -7.58 3.11 -4.91
N GLY A 123 -8.11 4.18 -5.50
CA GLY A 123 -7.49 4.92 -6.59
C GLY A 123 -7.62 4.29 -7.99
N ALA A 124 -8.08 3.06 -8.11
CA ALA A 124 -8.21 2.37 -9.40
C ALA A 124 -9.18 3.10 -10.34
N LYS A 125 -8.71 3.31 -11.57
CA LYS A 125 -9.45 3.98 -12.65
C LYS A 125 -9.34 3.11 -13.90
N ALA A 126 -10.42 2.41 -14.27
CA ALA A 126 -10.40 1.41 -15.34
C ALA A 126 -11.76 1.22 -16.01
N ASN A 127 -11.74 0.67 -17.22
CA ASN A 127 -12.94 0.16 -17.86
C ASN A 127 -13.44 -1.09 -17.14
N LEU A 128 -14.74 -1.30 -17.10
CA LEU A 128 -15.31 -2.58 -16.76
C LEU A 128 -14.84 -3.63 -17.79
N ASN A 129 -14.51 -4.82 -17.32
CA ASN A 129 -14.08 -5.93 -18.17
C ASN A 129 -15.23 -6.38 -19.10
N ALA A 130 -14.93 -7.25 -20.07
CA ALA A 130 -15.91 -7.67 -21.07
C ALA A 130 -17.18 -8.30 -20.47
N THR A 131 -17.06 -8.95 -19.29
CA THR A 131 -18.20 -9.57 -18.62
C THR A 131 -19.11 -8.54 -17.94
N LEU A 132 -18.55 -7.46 -17.42
CA LEU A 132 -19.28 -6.51 -16.57
C LEU A 132 -19.65 -5.21 -17.28
N LYS A 133 -18.98 -4.89 -18.40
CA LYS A 133 -19.30 -3.70 -19.19
C LYS A 133 -20.73 -3.78 -19.70
N ASN A 134 -21.55 -2.80 -19.31
CA ASN A 134 -23.00 -2.77 -19.57
C ASN A 134 -23.77 -4.01 -19.04
N GLN A 135 -23.22 -4.64 -17.98
CA GLN A 135 -23.82 -5.81 -17.32
C GLN A 135 -23.70 -5.72 -15.79
N ASN A 136 -23.37 -4.56 -15.28
CA ASN A 136 -23.22 -4.30 -13.84
C ASN A 136 -24.58 -4.19 -13.15
N ALA A 137 -24.78 -4.89 -12.02
CA ALA A 137 -26.07 -4.89 -11.31
C ALA A 137 -25.98 -4.50 -9.82
N SER A 138 -24.82 -4.65 -9.18
CA SER A 138 -24.58 -4.26 -7.77
C SER A 138 -23.12 -3.92 -7.54
N HIS A 139 -22.81 -3.23 -6.44
CA HIS A 139 -21.44 -3.08 -5.97
C HIS A 139 -21.37 -3.10 -4.45
N GLN A 140 -20.24 -3.57 -3.93
CA GLN A 140 -19.98 -3.65 -2.51
C GLN A 140 -18.65 -2.96 -2.17
N PHE A 141 -18.69 -2.02 -1.25
CA PHE A 141 -17.50 -1.54 -0.57
C PHE A 141 -17.07 -2.64 0.38
N LEU A 142 -16.01 -3.33 0.00
CA LEU A 142 -15.50 -4.40 0.84
C LEU A 142 -14.98 -3.77 2.12
N SER A 143 -15.47 -4.27 3.24
CA SER A 143 -14.82 -3.95 4.51
C SER A 143 -13.38 -4.38 4.35
N SER A 144 -12.45 -3.46 4.62
CA SER A 144 -11.10 -3.86 4.91
C SER A 144 -11.19 -4.71 6.19
N THR A 145 -11.46 -6.00 6.03
CA THR A 145 -11.25 -6.95 7.11
C THR A 145 -9.75 -7.19 7.22
N GLY A 146 -9.02 -6.10 7.40
CA GLY A 146 -7.75 -6.13 8.07
C GLY A 146 -8.06 -5.95 9.57
N PRO A 147 -7.33 -6.60 10.45
CA PRO A 147 -7.49 -6.41 11.88
C PRO A 147 -7.44 -4.92 12.21
N THR A 148 -8.22 -4.51 13.21
CA THR A 148 -8.19 -3.15 13.76
C THR A 148 -6.75 -2.78 14.11
N GLY A 149 -6.18 -1.86 13.34
CA GLY A 149 -4.76 -1.51 13.37
C GLY A 149 -4.03 -1.90 12.08
N CYS A 150 -2.73 -1.63 12.01
CA CYS A 150 -1.87 -1.94 10.86
C CYS A 150 -1.41 -3.41 10.83
N LYS A 151 -2.20 -4.36 11.31
CA LYS A 151 -1.83 -5.78 11.40
C LYS A 151 -2.49 -6.61 10.31
N THR A 152 -1.79 -7.66 9.87
CA THR A 152 -2.32 -8.68 8.97
C THR A 152 -3.01 -9.81 9.74
N ASP A 153 -3.50 -10.82 9.02
CA ASP A 153 -4.12 -12.04 9.55
C ASP A 153 -3.10 -13.12 10.00
N GLY A 154 -1.80 -12.83 9.91
CA GLY A 154 -0.74 -13.74 10.33
C GLY A 154 -0.49 -13.77 11.85
N THR A 155 0.22 -14.81 12.29
CA THR A 155 0.76 -14.95 13.65
C THR A 155 2.18 -15.50 13.58
N ASP A 156 2.86 -15.70 14.69
CA ASP A 156 4.18 -16.38 14.71
C ASP A 156 4.13 -17.84 14.19
N THR A 157 2.94 -18.43 14.12
CA THR A 157 2.73 -19.81 13.68
C THR A 157 1.91 -19.95 12.41
N LYS A 158 1.23 -18.89 11.98
CA LYS A 158 0.39 -18.85 10.78
C LYS A 158 0.88 -17.79 9.83
N LEU A 159 1.21 -18.18 8.61
CA LEU A 159 1.58 -17.25 7.53
C LEU A 159 0.46 -16.22 7.30
N PRO A 160 0.79 -14.94 7.09
CA PRO A 160 -0.18 -13.97 6.59
C PRO A 160 -0.64 -14.39 5.18
N THR A 161 -1.92 -14.18 4.87
CA THR A 161 -2.41 -14.44 3.50
C THR A 161 -2.02 -13.31 2.55
N THR A 162 -1.90 -12.10 3.08
CA THR A 162 -1.54 -10.90 2.31
C THR A 162 -0.53 -10.03 3.05
N ILE A 163 0.13 -9.15 2.31
CA ILE A 163 1.02 -8.10 2.82
C ILE A 163 0.62 -6.76 2.21
N LEU A 164 0.76 -5.67 2.96
CA LEU A 164 0.49 -4.32 2.52
C LEU A 164 1.78 -3.66 2.04
N VAL A 165 1.88 -3.41 0.74
CA VAL A 165 3.06 -2.80 0.11
C VAL A 165 2.78 -1.35 -0.25
N TYR A 166 3.52 -0.41 0.33
CA TYR A 166 3.44 0.99 -0.09
C TYR A 166 4.26 1.21 -1.35
N ARG A 167 3.55 1.42 -2.46
CA ARG A 167 4.12 1.75 -3.77
C ARG A 167 4.44 3.24 -3.81
N THR A 168 5.65 3.59 -3.45
CA THR A 168 6.06 4.98 -3.21
C THR A 168 5.95 5.87 -4.43
N SER A 169 6.27 5.35 -5.62
CA SER A 169 6.13 6.09 -6.88
C SER A 169 4.68 6.31 -7.33
N LEU A 170 3.74 5.55 -6.77
CA LEU A 170 2.31 5.60 -7.08
C LEU A 170 1.49 6.24 -5.94
N ASP A 171 2.14 6.56 -4.82
CA ASP A 171 1.56 7.06 -3.57
C ASP A 171 0.31 6.29 -3.14
N ARG A 172 0.40 4.95 -3.14
CA ARG A 172 -0.72 4.08 -2.74
C ARG A 172 -0.23 2.80 -2.06
N VAL A 173 -1.09 2.22 -1.21
CA VAL A 173 -0.86 0.91 -0.62
C VAL A 173 -1.56 -0.16 -1.46
N GLU A 174 -0.83 -1.20 -1.83
CA GLU A 174 -1.34 -2.38 -2.51
C GLU A 174 -1.39 -3.56 -1.53
N ARG A 175 -2.54 -4.24 -1.46
CA ARG A 175 -2.67 -5.51 -0.76
C ARG A 175 -2.30 -6.63 -1.72
N VAL A 176 -1.20 -7.32 -1.45
CA VAL A 176 -0.63 -8.33 -2.32
C VAL A 176 -0.74 -9.71 -1.64
N ASP A 177 -1.06 -10.76 -2.40
CA ASP A 177 -0.92 -12.14 -1.93
C ASP A 177 0.51 -12.38 -1.43
N PHE A 178 0.66 -12.92 -0.22
CA PHE A 178 1.96 -12.96 0.44
C PHE A 178 2.96 -13.86 -0.29
N LYS A 179 2.49 -14.96 -0.89
CA LYS A 179 3.37 -15.84 -1.67
C LYS A 179 3.83 -15.20 -2.98
N SER A 180 2.92 -14.52 -3.66
CA SER A 180 3.19 -13.74 -4.86
C SER A 180 4.19 -12.61 -4.58
N TYR A 181 4.02 -11.90 -3.46
CA TYR A 181 4.98 -10.91 -3.00
C TYR A 181 6.40 -11.47 -2.86
N VAL A 182 6.56 -12.59 -2.15
CA VAL A 182 7.88 -13.22 -1.97
C VAL A 182 8.49 -13.66 -3.30
N LYS A 183 7.67 -14.18 -4.23
CA LYS A 183 8.11 -14.56 -5.58
C LYS A 183 8.58 -13.37 -6.42
N ASP A 184 7.92 -12.23 -6.26
CA ASP A 184 8.26 -10.99 -6.99
C ASP A 184 9.44 -10.22 -6.35
N VAL A 185 9.68 -10.37 -5.05
CA VAL A 185 10.83 -9.76 -4.37
C VAL A 185 12.11 -10.54 -4.63
N LEU A 186 12.09 -11.86 -4.52
CA LEU A 186 13.31 -12.68 -4.52
C LEU A 186 14.23 -12.44 -5.74
N PRO A 187 13.77 -12.35 -6.99
CA PRO A 187 14.65 -12.12 -8.14
C PRO A 187 15.21 -10.69 -8.23
N ASN A 188 14.72 -9.75 -7.42
CA ASN A 188 15.27 -8.40 -7.32
C ASN A 188 16.28 -8.26 -6.18
N GLU A 189 16.37 -9.26 -5.32
CA GLU A 189 17.30 -9.33 -4.18
C GLU A 189 18.37 -10.43 -4.40
N TRP A 190 18.03 -11.57 -5.00
CA TRP A 190 18.94 -12.65 -5.34
C TRP A 190 19.02 -12.84 -6.86
N VAL A 191 20.25 -12.98 -7.39
CA VAL A 191 20.44 -13.24 -8.81
C VAL A 191 19.89 -14.64 -9.15
N SER A 192 18.93 -14.70 -10.07
CA SER A 192 18.15 -15.92 -10.37
C SER A 192 18.95 -17.10 -10.93
N SER A 193 20.21 -16.87 -11.36
CA SER A 193 21.16 -17.93 -11.79
C SER A 193 22.03 -18.46 -10.66
N TRP A 194 21.91 -17.97 -9.43
CA TRP A 194 22.68 -18.50 -8.31
C TRP A 194 22.26 -19.90 -7.91
N PRO A 195 23.12 -20.66 -7.18
CA PRO A 195 22.81 -22.01 -6.75
C PRO A 195 21.49 -22.11 -6.00
N SER A 196 20.76 -23.20 -6.21
CA SER A 196 19.44 -23.44 -5.62
C SER A 196 19.44 -23.29 -4.10
N GLU A 197 20.49 -23.73 -3.40
CA GLU A 197 20.58 -23.61 -1.94
C GLU A 197 20.72 -22.15 -1.47
N SER A 198 21.39 -21.29 -2.25
CA SER A 198 21.39 -19.83 -2.01
C SER A 198 20.02 -19.22 -2.25
N LEU A 199 19.33 -19.59 -3.35
CA LEU A 199 17.98 -19.10 -3.64
C LEU A 199 16.96 -19.52 -2.56
N LYS A 200 17.07 -20.76 -2.05
CA LYS A 200 16.23 -21.25 -0.93
C LYS A 200 16.50 -20.47 0.36
N ALA A 201 17.77 -20.21 0.68
CA ALA A 201 18.12 -19.37 1.85
C ALA A 201 17.57 -17.96 1.69
N GLY A 202 17.72 -17.36 0.49
CA GLY A 202 17.13 -16.04 0.16
C GLY A 202 15.61 -16.03 0.24
N ALA A 203 14.94 -17.06 -0.26
CA ALA A 203 13.48 -17.18 -0.20
C ALA A 203 12.97 -17.14 1.25
N LEU A 204 13.64 -17.86 2.15
CA LEU A 204 13.29 -17.86 3.58
C LEU A 204 13.59 -16.52 4.25
N ALA A 205 14.70 -15.86 3.92
CA ALA A 205 15.02 -14.53 4.45
C ALA A 205 14.00 -13.49 4.00
N VAL A 206 13.69 -13.43 2.70
CA VAL A 206 12.66 -12.53 2.12
C VAL A 206 11.30 -12.78 2.76
N LYS A 207 10.89 -14.05 2.85
CA LYS A 207 9.62 -14.42 3.49
C LYS A 207 9.56 -14.00 4.94
N ASN A 208 10.60 -14.29 5.73
CA ASN A 208 10.63 -13.97 7.16
C ASN A 208 10.65 -12.46 7.42
N PHE A 209 11.36 -11.69 6.59
CA PHE A 209 11.36 -10.23 6.69
C PHE A 209 9.96 -9.65 6.42
N GLY A 210 9.30 -10.07 5.34
CA GLY A 210 7.94 -9.63 5.03
C GLY A 210 6.94 -10.07 6.11
N TRP A 211 7.05 -11.32 6.60
CA TRP A 211 6.21 -11.84 7.67
C TRP A 211 6.37 -11.04 8.97
N TYR A 212 7.62 -10.73 9.36
CA TYR A 212 7.88 -9.89 10.53
C TYR A 212 7.16 -8.55 10.43
N TRP A 213 7.29 -7.85 9.30
CA TRP A 213 6.63 -6.56 9.14
C TRP A 213 5.11 -6.67 9.05
N ALA A 214 4.58 -7.73 8.45
CA ALA A 214 3.15 -7.99 8.48
C ALA A 214 2.59 -8.13 9.91
N LEU A 215 3.38 -8.67 10.85
CA LEU A 215 2.98 -8.82 12.26
C LEU A 215 3.21 -7.55 13.10
N HIS A 216 4.22 -6.76 12.78
CA HIS A 216 4.74 -5.72 13.68
C HIS A 216 4.70 -4.30 13.11
N SER A 217 4.25 -4.11 11.87
CA SER A 217 4.20 -2.79 11.27
C SER A 217 3.20 -1.89 11.99
N ASN A 218 3.65 -0.66 12.25
CA ASN A 218 2.83 0.47 12.65
C ASN A 218 2.98 1.64 11.66
N ARG A 219 3.54 1.36 10.49
CA ARG A 219 3.84 2.35 9.45
C ARG A 219 2.57 2.88 8.83
N LYS A 220 2.59 4.17 8.52
CA LYS A 220 1.51 4.86 7.81
C LYS A 220 2.06 5.71 6.69
N THR A 221 1.30 5.78 5.60
CA THR A 221 1.55 6.75 4.52
C THR A 221 1.31 8.17 5.02
N PRO A 222 1.71 9.20 4.27
CA PRO A 222 1.35 10.59 4.59
C PRO A 222 -0.16 10.81 4.72
N SER A 223 -0.98 10.04 3.98
CA SER A 223 -2.45 10.06 4.07
C SER A 223 -3.02 9.26 5.27
N GLY A 224 -2.16 8.60 6.08
CA GLY A 224 -2.56 7.85 7.27
C GLY A 224 -2.93 6.39 7.01
N GLU A 225 -2.79 5.88 5.78
CA GLU A 225 -3.07 4.48 5.43
C GLU A 225 -1.96 3.56 5.96
N CYS A 226 -2.34 2.44 6.58
CA CYS A 226 -1.40 1.47 7.10
C CYS A 226 -0.70 0.68 5.98
N PHE A 227 0.60 0.42 6.15
CA PHE A 227 1.34 -0.50 5.29
C PHE A 227 2.40 -1.27 6.07
N ASP A 228 2.83 -2.42 5.50
CA ASP A 228 3.81 -3.29 6.13
C ASP A 228 5.23 -2.99 5.64
N VAL A 229 5.39 -2.87 4.33
CA VAL A 229 6.69 -2.72 3.66
C VAL A 229 6.65 -1.66 2.58
N TYR A 230 7.79 -1.02 2.32
CA TYR A 230 8.02 -0.22 1.12
C TYR A 230 8.36 -1.14 -0.07
N ASP A 231 8.17 -0.65 -1.29
CA ASP A 231 8.52 -1.33 -2.54
C ASP A 231 9.99 -1.16 -2.97
N HIS A 232 10.83 -0.58 -2.12
CA HIS A 232 12.24 -0.26 -2.39
C HIS A 232 13.17 -0.68 -1.24
N THR A 233 14.46 -0.36 -1.34
CA THR A 233 15.54 -0.78 -0.43
C THR A 233 15.37 -0.41 1.03
N SER A 234 14.44 0.49 1.40
CA SER A 234 14.09 0.72 2.82
C SER A 234 13.33 -0.45 3.44
N SER A 235 12.84 -1.38 2.64
CA SER A 235 12.30 -2.68 3.03
C SER A 235 12.87 -3.75 2.14
N GLN A 236 12.21 -4.05 1.02
CA GLN A 236 12.61 -5.06 0.02
C GLN A 236 12.20 -4.58 -1.37
N VAL A 237 13.02 -4.82 -2.39
CA VAL A 237 12.72 -4.37 -3.75
C VAL A 237 11.59 -5.23 -4.34
N TYR A 238 10.38 -4.72 -4.28
CA TYR A 238 9.19 -5.34 -4.84
C TYR A 238 8.86 -4.77 -6.21
N LYS A 239 8.82 -5.65 -7.22
CA LYS A 239 8.38 -5.31 -8.58
C LYS A 239 7.33 -6.32 -9.03
N PRO A 240 6.05 -5.96 -9.14
CA PRO A 240 4.99 -6.87 -9.56
C PRO A 240 5.31 -7.56 -10.88
N GLY A 241 5.11 -8.88 -10.94
CA GLY A 241 5.32 -9.68 -12.14
C GLY A 241 6.80 -9.94 -12.48
N SER A 242 7.75 -9.65 -11.57
CA SER A 242 9.17 -9.91 -11.79
C SER A 242 9.61 -11.34 -11.45
N ALA A 243 8.72 -12.18 -10.94
CA ALA A 243 8.98 -13.56 -10.59
C ALA A 243 9.70 -14.33 -11.72
N LYS A 244 10.71 -15.12 -11.35
CA LYS A 244 11.46 -15.99 -12.28
C LYS A 244 11.24 -17.46 -11.93
N ALA A 245 11.34 -18.35 -12.89
CA ALA A 245 11.10 -19.78 -12.66
C ALA A 245 11.98 -20.37 -11.55
N THR A 246 13.29 -20.08 -11.56
CA THR A 246 14.25 -20.60 -10.59
C THR A 246 14.02 -20.08 -9.18
N THR A 247 13.76 -18.77 -9.03
CA THR A 247 13.46 -18.15 -7.73
C THR A 247 12.09 -18.57 -7.22
N SER A 248 11.09 -18.70 -8.09
CA SER A 248 9.76 -19.21 -7.73
C SER A 248 9.82 -20.66 -7.23
N ALA A 249 10.62 -21.52 -7.88
CA ALA A 249 10.85 -22.89 -7.42
C ALA A 249 11.50 -22.94 -6.02
N ALA A 250 12.43 -22.03 -5.72
CA ALA A 250 13.03 -21.93 -4.39
C ALA A 250 12.00 -21.50 -3.33
N VAL A 251 11.12 -20.54 -3.65
CA VAL A 251 10.02 -20.13 -2.78
C VAL A 251 9.06 -21.29 -2.54
N ASP A 252 8.64 -21.98 -3.59
CA ASP A 252 7.72 -23.12 -3.50
C ASP A 252 8.30 -24.25 -2.65
N ALA A 253 9.58 -24.59 -2.85
CA ALA A 253 10.29 -25.65 -2.10
C ALA A 253 10.45 -25.33 -0.60
N THR A 254 10.44 -24.07 -0.22
CA THR A 254 10.65 -23.64 1.18
C THR A 254 9.41 -23.00 1.81
N TRP A 255 8.27 -23.04 1.10
CA TRP A 255 7.08 -22.32 1.56
C TRP A 255 6.57 -22.77 2.92
N GLY A 256 6.57 -24.10 3.17
CA GLY A 256 6.17 -24.69 4.45
C GLY A 256 7.19 -24.52 5.58
N THR A 257 8.44 -24.13 5.28
CA THR A 257 9.48 -23.96 6.29
C THR A 257 9.35 -22.59 6.97
N ARG A 258 9.40 -22.58 8.28
CA ARG A 258 9.34 -21.37 9.11
C ARG A 258 10.69 -21.13 9.80
N LEU A 259 11.18 -19.89 9.76
CA LEU A 259 12.33 -19.46 10.54
C LEU A 259 11.85 -18.77 11.82
N THR A 260 12.23 -19.28 12.96
CA THR A 260 11.89 -18.66 14.25
C THR A 260 13.11 -18.51 15.13
N ARG A 261 13.05 -17.54 16.03
CA ARG A 261 13.97 -17.39 17.15
C ARG A 261 13.14 -17.42 18.44
N SER A 262 13.41 -18.34 19.34
CA SER A 262 12.58 -18.56 20.54
C SER A 262 11.08 -18.71 20.22
N GLY A 263 10.74 -19.42 19.12
CA GLY A 263 9.38 -19.64 18.68
C GLY A 263 8.67 -18.44 18.02
N LYS A 264 9.36 -17.30 17.86
CA LYS A 264 8.83 -16.08 17.27
C LYS A 264 9.42 -15.81 15.89
N ILE A 265 8.60 -15.23 15.01
CA ILE A 265 9.09 -14.68 13.74
C ILE A 265 10.00 -13.49 14.07
N PHE A 266 11.17 -13.46 13.47
CA PHE A 266 12.15 -12.38 13.64
C PHE A 266 12.43 -11.69 12.30
N ARG A 267 12.98 -10.50 12.36
CA ARG A 267 13.33 -9.72 11.17
C ARG A 267 14.63 -10.26 10.56
N ALA A 268 14.52 -11.21 9.61
CA ALA A 268 15.65 -11.76 8.88
C ALA A 268 16.19 -10.74 7.88
N GLN A 269 17.16 -9.94 8.30
CA GLN A 269 17.76 -8.87 7.49
C GLN A 269 18.83 -9.46 6.55
N TYR A 270 19.13 -8.75 5.45
CA TYR A 270 20.19 -9.14 4.53
C TYR A 270 20.79 -7.90 3.83
N CYS A 271 21.95 -8.09 3.24
CA CYS A 271 22.76 -7.07 2.58
C CYS A 271 23.51 -7.67 1.40
N ALA A 272 23.94 -6.86 0.45
CA ALA A 272 24.52 -7.33 -0.81
C ALA A 272 25.79 -8.19 -0.61
N THR A 273 26.71 -7.73 0.24
CA THR A 273 27.99 -8.43 0.48
C THR A 273 28.34 -8.42 1.98
N THR A 274 29.27 -9.27 2.40
CA THR A 274 29.78 -9.25 3.76
C THR A 274 30.36 -7.89 4.13
N THR A 275 31.04 -7.22 3.21
CA THR A 275 31.57 -5.87 3.40
C THR A 275 30.45 -4.84 3.54
N ALA A 276 29.38 -4.95 2.72
CA ALA A 276 28.22 -4.07 2.82
C ALA A 276 27.42 -4.27 4.13
N CYS A 277 27.40 -5.50 4.66
CA CYS A 277 26.84 -5.76 5.98
C CYS A 277 27.67 -5.14 7.11
N GLY A 278 28.96 -4.91 6.90
CA GLY A 278 29.85 -4.37 7.93
C GLY A 278 29.86 -5.24 9.17
N ASN A 279 29.82 -4.62 10.36
CA ASN A 279 29.78 -5.32 11.65
C ASN A 279 28.39 -5.90 11.99
N TRP A 280 27.39 -5.80 11.08
CA TRP A 280 26.02 -6.28 11.30
C TRP A 280 25.86 -7.78 11.03
N VAL A 281 26.95 -8.49 10.61
CA VAL A 281 26.96 -9.94 10.42
C VAL A 281 27.11 -10.67 11.77
N ASP A 282 26.35 -10.25 12.75
CA ASP A 282 26.45 -10.72 14.15
C ASP A 282 25.23 -11.55 14.58
N GLY A 283 24.54 -12.16 13.61
CA GLY A 283 23.44 -13.06 13.90
C GLY A 283 22.06 -12.61 13.43
N ASP A 284 21.94 -11.40 12.84
CA ASP A 284 20.68 -10.88 12.32
C ASP A 284 20.71 -10.54 10.82
N TRP A 285 21.88 -10.64 10.18
CA TRP A 285 22.07 -10.27 8.78
C TRP A 285 22.72 -11.38 7.96
N MET A 286 22.18 -11.62 6.77
CA MET A 286 22.74 -12.54 5.79
C MET A 286 23.34 -11.78 4.61
N SER A 287 24.61 -12.07 4.28
CA SER A 287 25.21 -11.63 3.02
C SER A 287 24.61 -12.40 1.85
N GLN A 288 24.02 -11.68 0.86
CA GLN A 288 23.48 -12.28 -0.36
C GLN A 288 24.57 -13.02 -1.14
N THR A 289 25.70 -12.35 -1.46
CA THR A 289 26.85 -12.99 -2.14
C THR A 289 27.50 -14.08 -1.27
N GLY A 290 27.58 -13.86 0.04
CA GLY A 290 28.10 -14.88 0.96
C GLY A 290 27.23 -16.13 0.99
N SER A 291 25.90 -16.01 0.85
CA SER A 291 25.01 -17.17 0.71
C SER A 291 25.29 -17.97 -0.57
N ARG A 292 25.55 -17.27 -1.69
CA ARG A 292 25.98 -17.89 -2.95
C ARG A 292 27.29 -18.65 -2.78
N ASP A 293 28.29 -18.03 -2.17
CA ASP A 293 29.64 -18.62 -2.03
C ASP A 293 29.59 -19.86 -1.14
N LYS A 294 28.77 -19.85 -0.07
CA LYS A 294 28.54 -21.04 0.75
C LYS A 294 27.78 -22.14 0.02
N ALA A 295 26.78 -21.79 -0.79
CA ALA A 295 26.08 -22.75 -1.63
C ALA A 295 27.01 -23.39 -2.67
N ASN A 296 27.91 -22.61 -3.31
CA ASN A 296 28.95 -23.11 -4.17
C ASN A 296 29.94 -24.04 -3.44
N ALA A 297 30.18 -23.83 -2.15
CA ALA A 297 30.97 -24.73 -1.30
C ALA A 297 30.17 -25.94 -0.77
N GLY A 298 28.99 -26.22 -1.32
CA GLY A 298 28.18 -27.39 -1.00
C GLY A 298 27.33 -27.27 0.29
N TRP A 299 27.12 -26.06 0.81
CA TRP A 299 26.28 -25.93 1.99
C TRP A 299 24.80 -25.96 1.61
N SER A 300 24.00 -26.65 2.41
CA SER A 300 22.53 -26.58 2.33
C SER A 300 22.00 -25.22 2.76
N TYR A 301 20.81 -24.85 2.29
CA TYR A 301 20.15 -23.60 2.69
C TYR A 301 19.97 -23.50 4.21
N SER A 302 19.68 -24.62 4.88
CA SER A 302 19.54 -24.63 6.35
C SER A 302 20.85 -24.29 7.06
N ARG A 303 21.97 -24.85 6.61
CA ARG A 303 23.31 -24.52 7.14
C ARG A 303 23.69 -23.07 6.85
N ILE A 304 23.36 -22.55 5.68
CA ILE A 304 23.58 -21.14 5.30
C ILE A 304 22.81 -20.22 6.27
N LEU A 305 21.53 -20.48 6.48
CA LEU A 305 20.70 -19.68 7.40
C LEU A 305 21.20 -19.73 8.84
N GLN A 306 21.55 -20.90 9.36
CA GLN A 306 22.10 -21.07 10.70
C GLN A 306 23.46 -20.39 10.91
N HIS A 307 24.22 -20.21 9.83
CA HIS A 307 25.49 -19.47 9.89
C HIS A 307 25.29 -17.97 10.06
N TYR A 308 24.24 -17.41 9.42
CA TYR A 308 24.02 -15.97 9.45
C TYR A 308 23.04 -15.53 10.54
N TYR A 309 22.09 -16.36 10.88
CA TYR A 309 21.08 -16.03 11.90
C TYR A 309 21.31 -16.90 13.14
N THR A 310 21.80 -16.29 14.22
CA THR A 310 22.08 -17.03 15.46
C THR A 310 20.81 -17.43 16.19
N GLY A 311 20.84 -18.62 16.81
CA GLY A 311 19.74 -19.09 17.68
C GLY A 311 18.41 -19.35 16.94
N ILE A 312 18.46 -19.61 15.62
CA ILE A 312 17.26 -19.89 14.86
C ILE A 312 16.88 -21.37 14.87
N THR A 313 15.58 -21.59 14.72
CA THR A 313 14.99 -22.91 14.45
C THR A 313 14.30 -22.88 13.10
N LEU A 314 14.54 -23.92 12.27
CA LEU A 314 13.79 -24.20 11.05
C LEU A 314 12.74 -25.28 11.38
N GLY A 315 11.46 -24.99 11.11
CA GLY A 315 10.34 -25.92 11.35
C GLY A 315 9.25 -25.74 10.30
N SER A 316 8.27 -26.60 10.28
CA SER A 316 7.03 -26.48 9.50
C SER A 316 5.94 -25.78 10.27
#